data_d2eeb499ab282d9348fdce3f5edd374e
#
_entry.id   d2eeb499ab282d9348fdce3f5edd374e
#
_cell.length_a   1.000
_cell.length_b   1.000
_cell.length_c   1.000
_cell.angle_alpha   90.00
_cell.angle_beta   90.00
_cell.angle_gamma   90.00
#
_symmetry.space_group_name_H-M   'P 1'
#
loop_
_entity.id
_entity.type
_entity.pdbx_description
1 polymer ?
#
loop_
_entity_poly.entity_id
_entity_poly.type
_entity_poly.pdbx_seq_one_letter_code
_entity_poly.pdbx_strand_id
1 'polypeptide(L)'
;MTHSQLDALALSGSRERDVEHATIRQMTRRLIPLIFVAWFVNYLDRANIGFAALQMNQELGLGPEMFGFAAGIFYLGYIGFEVPSNMIMHRVGARKWLARIMVTWGIVSAATAFVQTAEQLYAARLLLGVVEAGFFPSVLYYLATWYPKQHLGRAISQVYSANICSLIFGGPLSTLLIAHFHQSAGFSGWRWMMLLEGLPAVALGVLAWFVLVDRPAEAKWLNAAQRGWLTSTLAREEAAAAQTGTASFRDAMLSPLVWLMGLLYFCIGIGFFGISTWLPQVIKQMSRLSIVEIGVVSAIPFVLGAISMLGNARHSDRRMERRWHLAGALIVGAAGLAGSGLTSGSPLLSFACICIAAAGIVGSLSVFWTIPPTFLAGAGAAGGMALINSISGLAGFFSPWLVGVARTRSPDFSLALYCLAAGVAVAALLAIAAPYDARHPRHAEPH
;
A
#
# COMPACT_ATOMS: atom_id res chain seq x y z
N MET A 1 11.62 20.58 -47.90
CA MET A 1 11.78 19.13 -47.66
C MET A 1 11.14 18.39 -48.82
N THR A 2 11.85 17.45 -49.41
CA THR A 2 11.29 16.61 -50.51
C THR A 2 10.34 15.54 -49.97
N HIS A 3 9.41 15.08 -50.83
CA HIS A 3 8.44 13.99 -50.44
C HIS A 3 9.18 12.75 -49.91
N SER A 4 10.33 12.40 -50.48
CA SER A 4 11.22 11.32 -50.06
C SER A 4 11.77 11.52 -48.62
N GLN A 5 12.03 12.76 -48.19
CA GLN A 5 12.53 13.07 -46.83
C GLN A 5 11.38 12.94 -45.81
N LEU A 6 10.14 13.29 -46.19
CA LEU A 6 8.96 13.10 -45.32
C LEU A 6 8.61 11.61 -45.15
N ASP A 7 8.71 10.82 -46.20
CA ASP A 7 8.49 9.38 -46.14
C ASP A 7 9.56 8.66 -45.28
N ALA A 8 10.84 9.07 -45.42
CA ALA A 8 11.90 8.51 -44.59
C ALA A 8 11.74 8.86 -43.11
N LEU A 9 11.31 10.08 -42.79
CA LEU A 9 10.97 10.49 -41.42
C LEU A 9 9.77 9.74 -40.86
N ALA A 10 8.71 9.52 -41.66
CA ALA A 10 7.53 8.75 -41.26
C ALA A 10 7.89 7.28 -40.99
N LEU A 11 8.70 6.67 -41.85
CA LEU A 11 9.19 5.28 -41.69
C LEU A 11 10.14 5.14 -40.47
N SER A 12 10.97 6.12 -40.18
CA SER A 12 11.82 6.09 -38.99
C SER A 12 11.02 6.23 -37.72
N GLY A 13 10.03 7.11 -37.69
CA GLY A 13 9.13 7.28 -36.54
C GLY A 13 8.21 6.08 -36.31
N SER A 14 7.82 5.33 -37.35
CA SER A 14 7.05 4.08 -37.17
C SER A 14 7.91 2.97 -36.56
N ARG A 15 9.14 2.81 -37.05
CA ARG A 15 10.11 1.82 -36.52
C ARG A 15 10.48 2.11 -35.07
N GLU A 16 10.66 3.36 -34.69
CA GLU A 16 10.96 3.73 -33.29
C GLU A 16 9.78 3.39 -32.36
N ARG A 17 8.55 3.67 -32.76
CA ARG A 17 7.33 3.27 -32.04
C ARG A 17 7.18 1.76 -31.90
N ASP A 18 7.50 1.00 -32.93
CA ASP A 18 7.46 -0.47 -32.88
C ASP A 18 8.49 -1.03 -31.88
N VAL A 19 9.72 -0.48 -31.87
CA VAL A 19 10.76 -0.83 -30.90
C VAL A 19 10.32 -0.46 -29.48
N GLU A 20 9.76 0.73 -29.27
CA GLU A 20 9.21 1.16 -27.99
C GLU A 20 8.16 0.19 -27.46
N HIS A 21 7.09 -0.07 -28.25
CA HIS A 21 6.01 -0.97 -27.86
C HIS A 21 6.49 -2.39 -27.56
N ALA A 22 7.42 -2.92 -28.37
CA ALA A 22 8.00 -4.22 -28.14
C ALA A 22 8.81 -4.26 -26.86
N THR A 23 9.60 -3.20 -26.58
CA THR A 23 10.43 -3.07 -25.37
C THR A 23 9.57 -3.00 -24.11
N ILE A 24 8.59 -2.10 -24.09
CA ILE A 24 7.68 -1.93 -22.94
C ILE A 24 6.92 -3.23 -22.65
N ARG A 25 6.39 -3.88 -23.69
CA ARG A 25 5.68 -5.17 -23.54
C ARG A 25 6.59 -6.25 -22.96
N GLN A 26 7.82 -6.33 -23.40
CA GLN A 26 8.80 -7.33 -22.92
C GLN A 26 9.20 -7.07 -21.46
N MET A 27 9.48 -5.81 -21.12
CA MET A 27 9.74 -5.38 -19.74
C MET A 27 8.57 -5.69 -18.82
N THR A 28 7.35 -5.30 -19.21
CA THR A 28 6.14 -5.54 -18.43
C THR A 28 5.93 -7.03 -18.16
N ARG A 29 6.09 -7.90 -19.18
CA ARG A 29 5.94 -9.35 -19.01
C ARG A 29 6.99 -9.98 -18.11
N ARG A 30 8.18 -9.38 -18.03
CA ARG A 30 9.31 -9.95 -17.28
C ARG A 30 9.46 -9.40 -15.87
N LEU A 31 9.20 -8.11 -15.67
CA LEU A 31 9.44 -7.44 -14.39
C LEU A 31 8.18 -7.38 -13.52
N ILE A 32 7.04 -7.00 -14.13
CA ILE A 32 5.82 -6.75 -13.37
C ILE A 32 5.30 -7.99 -12.63
N PRO A 33 5.24 -9.20 -13.20
CA PRO A 33 4.69 -10.36 -12.48
C PRO A 33 5.45 -10.68 -11.19
N LEU A 34 6.78 -10.66 -11.23
CA LEU A 34 7.61 -10.92 -10.05
C LEU A 34 7.39 -9.86 -8.97
N ILE A 35 7.41 -8.59 -9.35
CA ILE A 35 7.24 -7.46 -8.43
C ILE A 35 5.80 -7.44 -7.89
N PHE A 36 4.80 -7.74 -8.71
CA PHE A 36 3.40 -7.86 -8.30
C PHE A 36 3.21 -8.94 -7.24
N VAL A 37 3.75 -10.15 -7.47
CA VAL A 37 3.65 -11.25 -6.51
C VAL A 37 4.41 -10.91 -5.22
N ALA A 38 5.61 -10.30 -5.31
CA ALA A 38 6.35 -9.84 -4.15
C ALA A 38 5.55 -8.80 -3.33
N TRP A 39 4.89 -7.87 -4.01
CA TRP A 39 4.04 -6.87 -3.37
C TRP A 39 2.78 -7.47 -2.76
N PHE A 40 2.17 -8.44 -3.44
CA PHE A 40 1.03 -9.19 -2.90
C PHE A 40 1.39 -9.91 -1.60
N VAL A 41 2.51 -10.63 -1.58
CA VAL A 41 3.00 -11.34 -0.38
C VAL A 41 3.35 -10.35 0.73
N ASN A 42 3.91 -9.19 0.40
CA ASN A 42 4.22 -8.14 1.36
C ASN A 42 2.97 -7.62 2.08
N TYR A 43 1.90 -7.33 1.34
CA TYR A 43 0.64 -6.87 1.95
C TYR A 43 -0.12 -7.99 2.65
N LEU A 44 0.00 -9.22 2.19
CA LEU A 44 -0.54 -10.40 2.87
C LEU A 44 0.07 -10.52 4.28
N ASP A 45 1.39 -10.41 4.38
CA ASP A 45 2.13 -10.50 5.63
C ASP A 45 1.78 -9.38 6.63
N ARG A 46 1.43 -8.19 6.13
CA ARG A 46 0.91 -7.09 6.98
C ARG A 46 -0.50 -7.34 7.50
N ALA A 47 -1.34 -8.00 6.73
CA ALA A 47 -2.74 -8.25 7.07
C ALA A 47 -2.93 -9.51 7.92
N ASN A 48 -2.04 -10.50 7.80
CA ASN A 48 -2.19 -11.84 8.39
C ASN A 48 -2.30 -11.83 9.92
N ILE A 49 -1.69 -10.87 10.61
CA ILE A 49 -1.76 -10.75 12.07
C ILE A 49 -3.21 -10.58 12.57
N GLY A 50 -4.07 -9.93 11.79
CA GLY A 50 -5.50 -9.79 12.09
C GLY A 50 -6.22 -11.15 12.08
N PHE A 51 -5.86 -12.05 11.18
CA PHE A 51 -6.40 -13.41 11.09
C PHE A 51 -5.75 -14.34 12.11
N ALA A 52 -4.42 -14.22 12.35
CA ALA A 52 -3.74 -14.93 13.42
C ALA A 52 -4.40 -14.72 14.78
N ALA A 53 -4.85 -13.49 15.05
CA ALA A 53 -5.50 -13.10 16.29
C ALA A 53 -6.71 -13.98 16.68
N LEU A 54 -7.36 -14.61 15.69
CA LEU A 54 -8.49 -15.50 15.93
C LEU A 54 -8.15 -16.72 16.83
N GLN A 55 -6.86 -17.13 16.83
CA GLN A 55 -6.33 -18.20 17.68
C GLN A 55 -5.18 -17.71 18.57
N MET A 56 -4.27 -16.90 18.03
CA MET A 56 -3.04 -16.44 18.67
C MET A 56 -3.30 -15.69 19.98
N ASN A 57 -4.32 -14.82 20.02
CA ASN A 57 -4.62 -14.04 21.22
C ASN A 57 -4.93 -14.92 22.42
N GLN A 58 -5.69 -15.99 22.22
CA GLN A 58 -6.01 -16.94 23.29
C GLN A 58 -4.77 -17.75 23.70
N GLU A 59 -3.98 -18.21 22.72
CA GLU A 59 -2.79 -19.05 22.98
C GLU A 59 -1.68 -18.30 23.71
N LEU A 60 -1.46 -17.01 23.34
CA LEU A 60 -0.43 -16.15 23.96
C LEU A 60 -0.96 -15.31 25.13
N GLY A 61 -2.22 -15.44 25.53
CA GLY A 61 -2.85 -14.65 26.60
C GLY A 61 -2.92 -13.15 26.30
N LEU A 62 -3.07 -12.76 25.03
CA LEU A 62 -3.08 -11.35 24.62
C LEU A 62 -4.46 -10.72 24.85
N GLY A 63 -4.49 -9.71 25.71
CA GLY A 63 -5.64 -8.80 25.79
C GLY A 63 -5.74 -7.90 24.54
N PRO A 64 -6.88 -7.22 24.34
CA PRO A 64 -7.10 -6.37 23.15
C PRO A 64 -6.04 -5.28 22.99
N GLU A 65 -5.65 -4.60 24.07
CA GLU A 65 -4.62 -3.56 24.02
C GLU A 65 -3.26 -4.14 23.63
N MET A 66 -2.87 -5.28 24.20
CA MET A 66 -1.62 -5.97 23.89
C MET A 66 -1.55 -6.38 22.43
N PHE A 67 -2.66 -6.91 21.88
CA PHE A 67 -2.74 -7.24 20.45
C PHE A 67 -2.66 -6.00 19.57
N GLY A 68 -3.39 -4.93 19.92
CA GLY A 68 -3.34 -3.67 19.18
C GLY A 68 -1.94 -3.07 19.14
N PHE A 69 -1.20 -3.12 20.26
CA PHE A 69 0.18 -2.72 20.35
C PHE A 69 1.11 -3.60 19.48
N ALA A 70 0.94 -4.95 19.56
CA ALA A 70 1.71 -5.88 18.73
C ALA A 70 1.51 -5.63 17.23
N ALA A 71 0.28 -5.38 16.80
CA ALA A 71 -0.01 -5.07 15.41
C ALA A 71 0.60 -3.72 14.97
N GLY A 72 0.56 -2.73 15.86
CA GLY A 72 1.03 -1.38 15.58
C GLY A 72 2.55 -1.23 15.59
N ILE A 73 3.27 -1.88 16.51
CA ILE A 73 4.72 -1.68 16.73
C ILE A 73 5.57 -1.96 15.48
N PHE A 74 5.07 -2.79 14.58
CA PHE A 74 5.64 -3.00 13.24
C PHE A 74 5.90 -1.68 12.51
N TYR A 75 4.93 -0.76 12.52
CA TYR A 75 5.03 0.51 11.79
C TYR A 75 6.08 1.45 12.39
N LEU A 76 6.35 1.36 13.69
CA LEU A 76 7.45 2.13 14.31
C LEU A 76 8.81 1.66 13.78
N GLY A 77 9.01 0.34 13.70
CA GLY A 77 10.21 -0.23 13.07
C GLY A 77 10.33 0.16 11.61
N TYR A 78 9.22 0.06 10.87
CA TYR A 78 9.17 0.38 9.44
C TYR A 78 9.54 1.85 9.17
N ILE A 79 8.88 2.80 9.83
CA ILE A 79 9.13 4.25 9.62
C ILE A 79 10.53 4.63 10.06
N GLY A 80 10.99 4.11 11.21
CA GLY A 80 12.31 4.43 11.74
C GLY A 80 13.46 4.00 10.82
N PHE A 81 13.26 2.93 10.04
CA PHE A 81 14.28 2.38 9.17
C PHE A 81 14.05 2.60 7.67
N GLU A 82 12.94 3.22 7.27
CA GLU A 82 12.64 3.48 5.85
C GLU A 82 13.70 4.35 5.17
N VAL A 83 14.09 5.46 5.80
CA VAL A 83 15.12 6.37 5.25
C VAL A 83 16.51 5.71 5.23
N PRO A 84 17.05 5.13 6.33
CA PRO A 84 18.31 4.40 6.29
C PRO A 84 18.34 3.29 5.23
N SER A 85 17.26 2.52 5.10
CA SER A 85 17.13 1.45 4.12
C SER A 85 17.27 1.97 2.70
N ASN A 86 16.60 3.09 2.37
CA ASN A 86 16.69 3.72 1.05
C ASN A 86 18.10 4.25 0.75
N MET A 87 18.77 4.84 1.72
CA MET A 87 20.15 5.29 1.55
C MET A 87 21.10 4.12 1.21
N ILE A 88 20.92 2.98 1.85
CA ILE A 88 21.71 1.78 1.56
C ILE A 88 21.37 1.23 0.16
N MET A 89 20.09 1.20 -0.21
CA MET A 89 19.64 0.77 -1.53
C MET A 89 20.36 1.53 -2.67
N HIS A 90 20.46 2.85 -2.56
CA HIS A 90 21.16 3.67 -3.56
C HIS A 90 22.64 3.31 -3.72
N ARG A 91 23.29 2.81 -2.64
CA ARG A 91 24.70 2.38 -2.68
C ARG A 91 24.91 0.96 -3.19
N VAL A 92 24.00 0.06 -2.82
CA VAL A 92 24.14 -1.39 -3.06
C VAL A 92 23.52 -1.82 -4.39
N GLY A 93 22.53 -1.05 -4.89
CA GLY A 93 21.70 -1.38 -6.04
C GLY A 93 20.35 -1.97 -5.64
N ALA A 94 19.32 -1.66 -6.43
CA ALA A 94 17.94 -2.02 -6.11
C ALA A 94 17.69 -3.54 -6.11
N ARG A 95 18.28 -4.28 -7.06
CA ARG A 95 18.16 -5.74 -7.16
C ARG A 95 18.60 -6.45 -5.88
N LYS A 96 19.84 -6.18 -5.46
CA LYS A 96 20.42 -6.82 -4.27
C LYS A 96 19.67 -6.42 -3.01
N TRP A 97 19.27 -5.16 -2.93
CA TRP A 97 18.58 -4.64 -1.76
C TRP A 97 17.16 -5.18 -1.62
N LEU A 98 16.38 -5.21 -2.71
CA LEU A 98 15.06 -5.85 -2.73
C LEU A 98 15.12 -7.33 -2.37
N ALA A 99 16.06 -8.07 -2.98
CA ALA A 99 16.25 -9.48 -2.66
C ALA A 99 16.56 -9.69 -1.16
N ARG A 100 17.47 -8.88 -0.59
CA ARG A 100 17.79 -8.92 0.84
C ARG A 100 16.55 -8.63 1.69
N ILE A 101 15.81 -7.55 1.40
CA ILE A 101 14.59 -7.19 2.13
C ILE A 101 13.65 -8.40 2.13
N MET A 102 13.35 -8.98 0.96
CA MET A 102 12.39 -10.08 0.82
C MET A 102 12.83 -11.33 1.59
N VAL A 103 14.11 -11.70 1.52
CA VAL A 103 14.65 -12.86 2.27
C VAL A 103 14.58 -12.60 3.78
N THR A 104 15.04 -11.44 4.24
CA THR A 104 15.11 -11.15 5.68
C THR A 104 13.71 -11.00 6.30
N TRP A 105 12.79 -10.30 5.62
CA TRP A 105 11.42 -10.21 6.15
C TRP A 105 10.72 -11.56 6.15
N GLY A 106 10.86 -12.36 5.08
CA GLY A 106 10.25 -13.69 5.00
C GLY A 106 10.74 -14.63 6.11
N ILE A 107 12.03 -14.58 6.45
CA ILE A 107 12.59 -15.34 7.58
C ILE A 107 11.99 -14.87 8.91
N VAL A 108 11.92 -13.55 9.15
CA VAL A 108 11.38 -12.99 10.41
C VAL A 108 9.88 -13.26 10.51
N SER A 109 9.13 -13.14 9.41
CA SER A 109 7.71 -13.48 9.36
C SER A 109 7.48 -14.95 9.69
N ALA A 110 8.20 -15.87 9.02
CA ALA A 110 8.14 -17.31 9.32
C ALA A 110 8.56 -17.60 10.77
N ALA A 111 9.58 -16.93 11.30
CA ALA A 111 10.03 -17.09 12.69
C ALA A 111 8.98 -16.65 13.71
N THR A 112 8.06 -15.76 13.34
CA THR A 112 6.92 -15.37 14.20
C THR A 112 6.03 -16.58 14.55
N ALA A 113 6.04 -17.65 13.76
CA ALA A 113 5.37 -18.91 14.09
C ALA A 113 5.84 -19.55 15.42
N PHE A 114 7.01 -19.22 15.91
CA PHE A 114 7.64 -19.84 17.08
C PHE A 114 7.57 -18.98 18.35
N VAL A 115 6.95 -17.81 18.31
CA VAL A 115 6.77 -16.95 19.50
C VAL A 115 5.87 -17.62 20.52
N GLN A 116 6.20 -17.44 21.79
CA GLN A 116 5.49 -18.06 22.91
C GLN A 116 4.97 -17.03 23.92
N THR A 117 5.45 -15.79 23.87
CA THR A 117 5.04 -14.71 24.78
C THR A 117 4.72 -13.42 24.02
N ALA A 118 4.03 -12.50 24.68
CA ALA A 118 3.73 -11.19 24.14
C ALA A 118 4.99 -10.40 23.77
N GLU A 119 6.02 -10.45 24.62
CA GLU A 119 7.29 -9.72 24.42
C GLU A 119 8.02 -10.24 23.18
N GLN A 120 8.02 -11.56 22.98
CA GLN A 120 8.60 -12.17 21.77
C GLN A 120 7.83 -11.73 20.53
N LEU A 121 6.49 -11.65 20.60
CA LEU A 121 5.68 -11.15 19.51
C LEU A 121 5.99 -9.68 19.21
N TYR A 122 6.12 -8.82 20.24
CA TYR A 122 6.49 -7.41 20.05
C TYR A 122 7.87 -7.27 19.39
N ALA A 123 8.85 -8.03 19.86
CA ALA A 123 10.19 -8.04 19.28
C ALA A 123 10.18 -8.51 17.83
N ALA A 124 9.45 -9.60 17.51
CA ALA A 124 9.30 -10.11 16.14
C ALA A 124 8.62 -9.09 15.24
N ARG A 125 7.54 -8.44 15.68
CA ARG A 125 6.82 -7.43 14.92
C ARG A 125 7.65 -6.16 14.69
N LEU A 126 8.38 -5.68 15.70
CA LEU A 126 9.29 -4.54 15.55
C LEU A 126 10.41 -4.87 14.55
N LEU A 127 11.03 -6.04 14.71
CA LEU A 127 12.11 -6.51 13.82
C LEU A 127 11.58 -6.68 12.39
N LEU A 128 10.37 -7.23 12.22
CA LEU A 128 9.72 -7.35 10.91
C LEU A 128 9.59 -5.99 10.23
N GLY A 129 9.14 -4.96 10.97
CA GLY A 129 9.08 -3.59 10.46
C GLY A 129 10.45 -3.07 10.01
N VAL A 130 11.49 -3.28 10.82
CA VAL A 130 12.87 -2.86 10.49
C VAL A 130 13.39 -3.53 9.22
N VAL A 131 13.23 -4.85 9.09
CA VAL A 131 13.80 -5.59 7.93
C VAL A 131 12.99 -5.41 6.65
N GLU A 132 11.69 -5.11 6.75
CA GLU A 132 10.81 -4.81 5.64
C GLU A 132 10.91 -3.36 5.16
N ALA A 133 11.43 -2.48 6.02
CA ALA A 133 11.56 -1.06 5.73
C ALA A 133 12.32 -0.81 4.43
N GLY A 134 11.77 0.09 3.61
CA GLY A 134 12.34 0.45 2.31
C GLY A 134 11.89 -0.42 1.15
N PHE A 135 11.06 -1.47 1.35
CA PHE A 135 10.55 -2.28 0.22
C PHE A 135 9.76 -1.43 -0.79
N PHE A 136 8.76 -0.70 -0.31
CA PHE A 136 7.92 0.16 -1.15
C PHE A 136 8.73 1.16 -1.97
N PRO A 137 9.56 2.04 -1.37
CA PRO A 137 10.33 3.01 -2.15
C PRO A 137 11.39 2.35 -3.05
N SER A 138 11.95 1.19 -2.65
CA SER A 138 12.88 0.44 -3.49
C SER A 138 12.22 -0.09 -4.76
N VAL A 139 10.98 -0.55 -4.68
CA VAL A 139 10.21 -0.98 -5.87
C VAL A 139 9.91 0.21 -6.77
N LEU A 140 9.47 1.35 -6.22
CA LEU A 140 9.22 2.55 -7.01
C LEU A 140 10.49 3.04 -7.71
N TYR A 141 11.61 3.07 -7.00
CA TYR A 141 12.90 3.42 -7.58
C TYR A 141 13.31 2.45 -8.69
N TYR A 142 13.15 1.13 -8.46
CA TYR A 142 13.44 0.12 -9.47
C TYR A 142 12.59 0.31 -10.73
N LEU A 143 11.28 0.54 -10.58
CA LEU A 143 10.41 0.82 -11.72
C LEU A 143 10.82 2.10 -12.45
N ALA A 144 11.19 3.16 -11.74
CA ALA A 144 11.64 4.42 -12.33
C ALA A 144 12.97 4.30 -13.10
N THR A 145 13.86 3.36 -12.72
CA THR A 145 15.09 3.06 -13.47
C THR A 145 14.84 2.26 -14.75
N TRP A 146 13.66 1.65 -14.90
CA TRP A 146 13.34 0.79 -16.04
C TRP A 146 12.34 1.43 -16.98
N TYR A 147 11.36 2.19 -16.48
CA TYR A 147 10.26 2.70 -17.30
C TYR A 147 10.43 4.19 -17.60
N PRO A 148 10.37 4.60 -18.88
CA PRO A 148 10.24 6.01 -19.24
C PRO A 148 9.01 6.65 -18.58
N LYS A 149 9.06 7.95 -18.30
CA LYS A 149 8.03 8.71 -17.55
C LYS A 149 6.62 8.48 -18.06
N GLN A 150 6.44 8.41 -19.39
CA GLN A 150 5.13 8.16 -20.03
C GLN A 150 4.51 6.78 -19.71
N HIS A 151 5.34 5.77 -19.37
CA HIS A 151 4.91 4.40 -19.06
C HIS A 151 4.98 4.05 -17.58
N LEU A 152 5.73 4.84 -16.80
CA LEU A 152 6.00 4.59 -15.38
C LEU A 152 4.72 4.54 -14.54
N GLY A 153 3.80 5.49 -14.73
CA GLY A 153 2.54 5.52 -13.99
C GLY A 153 1.70 4.25 -14.19
N ARG A 154 1.68 3.70 -15.43
CA ARG A 154 1.00 2.43 -15.71
C ARG A 154 1.68 1.25 -15.02
N ALA A 155 3.00 1.18 -15.03
CA ALA A 155 3.77 0.13 -14.36
C ALA A 155 3.53 0.14 -12.83
N ILE A 156 3.60 1.33 -12.21
CA ILE A 156 3.30 1.51 -10.79
C ILE A 156 1.88 1.06 -10.46
N SER A 157 0.88 1.48 -11.25
CA SER A 157 -0.52 1.11 -11.02
C SER A 157 -0.75 -0.41 -11.11
N GLN A 158 -0.09 -1.09 -12.04
CA GLN A 158 -0.14 -2.54 -12.16
C GLN A 158 0.40 -3.24 -10.91
N VAL A 159 1.55 -2.79 -10.40
CA VAL A 159 2.14 -3.35 -9.17
C VAL A 159 1.28 -3.00 -7.95
N TYR A 160 0.81 -1.76 -7.85
CA TYR A 160 0.03 -1.29 -6.71
C TYR A 160 -1.33 -2.00 -6.59
N SER A 161 -1.89 -2.51 -7.70
CA SER A 161 -3.12 -3.32 -7.67
C SER A 161 -2.97 -4.61 -6.84
N ALA A 162 -1.74 -5.07 -6.57
CA ALA A 162 -1.47 -6.18 -5.68
C ALA A 162 -1.95 -5.93 -4.24
N ASN A 163 -2.00 -4.66 -3.78
CA ASN A 163 -2.55 -4.32 -2.46
C ASN A 163 -4.01 -4.74 -2.34
N ILE A 164 -4.81 -4.37 -3.35
CA ILE A 164 -6.24 -4.68 -3.38
C ILE A 164 -6.44 -6.19 -3.48
N CYS A 165 -5.66 -6.85 -4.35
CA CYS A 165 -5.68 -8.30 -4.45
C CYS A 165 -5.33 -8.96 -3.11
N SER A 166 -4.33 -8.47 -2.39
CA SER A 166 -3.96 -9.01 -1.09
C SER A 166 -5.05 -8.83 -0.02
N LEU A 167 -5.73 -7.69 0.00
CA LEU A 167 -6.84 -7.46 0.93
C LEU A 167 -8.07 -8.35 0.63
N ILE A 168 -8.29 -8.67 -0.64
CA ILE A 168 -9.42 -9.50 -1.07
C ILE A 168 -9.10 -10.99 -0.86
N PHE A 169 -7.94 -11.45 -1.32
CA PHE A 169 -7.59 -12.87 -1.32
C PHE A 169 -6.84 -13.30 -0.07
N GLY A 170 -6.24 -12.36 0.67
CA GLY A 170 -5.45 -12.65 1.87
C GLY A 170 -6.29 -13.29 2.97
N GLY A 171 -7.45 -12.73 3.29
CA GLY A 171 -8.33 -13.28 4.32
C GLY A 171 -8.74 -14.73 4.07
N PRO A 172 -9.33 -15.06 2.91
CA PRO A 172 -9.62 -16.44 2.54
C PRO A 172 -8.39 -17.36 2.60
N LEU A 173 -7.25 -16.93 2.08
CA LEU A 173 -6.01 -17.72 2.07
C LEU A 173 -5.52 -17.99 3.50
N SER A 174 -5.34 -16.93 4.31
CA SER A 174 -4.87 -17.04 5.69
C SER A 174 -5.76 -17.95 6.53
N THR A 175 -7.08 -17.81 6.41
CA THR A 175 -8.02 -18.61 7.20
C THR A 175 -8.13 -20.05 6.72
N LEU A 176 -7.96 -20.32 5.42
CA LEU A 176 -7.84 -21.68 4.90
C LEU A 176 -6.59 -22.37 5.46
N LEU A 177 -5.43 -21.68 5.49
CA LEU A 177 -4.20 -22.22 6.09
C LEU A 177 -4.40 -22.50 7.58
N ILE A 178 -5.01 -21.57 8.32
CA ILE A 178 -5.32 -21.75 9.75
C ILE A 178 -6.19 -22.98 9.97
N ALA A 179 -7.26 -23.15 9.20
CA ALA A 179 -8.20 -24.25 9.38
C ALA A 179 -7.60 -25.60 8.97
N HIS A 180 -6.90 -25.64 7.82
CA HIS A 180 -6.37 -26.89 7.25
C HIS A 180 -5.21 -27.47 8.06
N PHE A 181 -4.32 -26.63 8.57
CA PHE A 181 -3.11 -27.07 9.29
C PHE A 181 -3.26 -27.01 10.82
N HIS A 182 -4.48 -26.75 11.35
CA HIS A 182 -4.68 -26.70 12.79
C HIS A 182 -4.34 -28.05 13.44
N GLN A 183 -3.50 -28.00 14.49
CA GLN A 183 -2.96 -29.16 15.22
C GLN A 183 -2.04 -30.09 14.37
N SER A 184 -1.71 -29.73 13.16
CA SER A 184 -0.72 -30.50 12.37
C SER A 184 0.66 -30.38 13.03
N ALA A 185 1.32 -31.52 13.23
CA ALA A 185 2.62 -31.61 13.91
C ALA A 185 2.67 -30.91 15.30
N GLY A 186 1.54 -30.81 15.99
CA GLY A 186 1.45 -30.19 17.33
C GLY A 186 1.40 -28.66 17.31
N PHE A 187 1.36 -28.01 16.14
CA PHE A 187 1.25 -26.56 16.02
C PHE A 187 -0.19 -26.11 15.76
N SER A 188 -0.57 -24.97 16.34
CA SER A 188 -1.83 -24.29 16.03
C SER A 188 -1.82 -23.74 14.60
N GLY A 189 -3.00 -23.58 14.01
CA GLY A 189 -3.15 -23.17 12.60
C GLY A 189 -2.53 -21.81 12.29
N TRP A 190 -2.59 -20.82 13.23
CA TRP A 190 -1.99 -19.51 13.01
C TRP A 190 -0.47 -19.57 12.87
N ARG A 191 0.20 -20.53 13.53
CA ARG A 191 1.66 -20.73 13.42
C ARG A 191 2.02 -21.25 12.03
N TRP A 192 1.25 -22.20 11.52
CA TRP A 192 1.40 -22.70 10.16
C TRP A 192 1.14 -21.61 9.12
N MET A 193 0.12 -20.78 9.32
CA MET A 193 -0.15 -19.64 8.44
C MET A 193 1.06 -18.68 8.37
N MET A 194 1.62 -18.27 9.52
CA MET A 194 2.80 -17.40 9.55
C MET A 194 4.00 -18.02 8.82
N LEU A 195 4.21 -19.32 9.03
CA LEU A 195 5.30 -20.05 8.36
C LEU A 195 5.08 -20.12 6.85
N LEU A 196 3.90 -20.54 6.41
CA LEU A 196 3.58 -20.76 5.00
C LEU A 196 3.40 -19.46 4.19
N GLU A 197 3.05 -18.36 4.83
CA GLU A 197 2.97 -17.03 4.19
C GLU A 197 4.32 -16.31 4.18
N GLY A 198 5.20 -16.57 5.17
CA GLY A 198 6.55 -16.01 5.19
C GLY A 198 7.53 -16.67 4.20
N LEU A 199 7.46 -17.99 4.01
CA LEU A 199 8.36 -18.72 3.12
C LEU A 199 8.32 -18.28 1.65
N PRO A 200 7.17 -17.97 1.05
CA PRO A 200 7.13 -17.43 -0.31
C PRO A 200 7.95 -16.15 -0.50
N ALA A 201 8.00 -15.27 0.51
CA ALA A 201 8.83 -14.08 0.46
C ALA A 201 10.32 -14.41 0.34
N VAL A 202 10.80 -15.44 1.07
CA VAL A 202 12.18 -15.92 0.97
C VAL A 202 12.45 -16.45 -0.44
N ALA A 203 11.56 -17.30 -0.96
CA ALA A 203 11.69 -17.86 -2.31
C ALA A 203 11.70 -16.77 -3.40
N LEU A 204 10.80 -15.79 -3.29
CA LEU A 204 10.74 -14.62 -4.18
C LEU A 204 12.00 -13.75 -4.08
N GLY A 205 12.55 -13.57 -2.88
CA GLY A 205 13.80 -12.84 -2.67
C GLY A 205 14.99 -13.52 -3.34
N VAL A 206 15.10 -14.84 -3.19
CA VAL A 206 16.11 -15.64 -3.91
C VAL A 206 15.89 -15.56 -5.43
N LEU A 207 14.66 -15.68 -5.90
CA LEU A 207 14.33 -15.55 -7.32
C LEU A 207 14.67 -14.15 -7.85
N ALA A 208 14.35 -13.09 -7.11
CA ALA A 208 14.65 -11.70 -7.46
C ALA A 208 16.15 -11.47 -7.62
N TRP A 209 16.97 -12.08 -6.78
CA TRP A 209 18.43 -12.01 -6.89
C TRP A 209 18.96 -12.48 -8.25
N PHE A 210 18.35 -13.50 -8.84
CA PHE A 210 18.77 -14.07 -10.12
C PHE A 210 18.06 -13.47 -11.33
N VAL A 211 16.80 -13.04 -11.20
CA VAL A 211 15.94 -12.60 -12.31
C VAL A 211 16.02 -11.09 -12.55
N LEU A 212 16.06 -10.29 -11.46
CA LEU A 212 16.13 -8.85 -11.59
C LEU A 212 17.55 -8.42 -12.07
N VAL A 213 17.59 -7.28 -12.74
CA VAL A 213 18.83 -6.67 -13.25
C VAL A 213 18.81 -5.20 -12.83
N ASP A 214 19.94 -4.65 -12.37
CA ASP A 214 19.96 -3.30 -11.84
C ASP A 214 19.75 -2.22 -12.90
N ARG A 215 20.33 -2.42 -14.10
CA ARG A 215 20.29 -1.40 -15.18
C ARG A 215 19.83 -1.98 -16.51
N PRO A 216 19.07 -1.24 -17.32
CA PRO A 216 18.65 -1.66 -18.65
C PRO A 216 19.81 -2.05 -19.58
N ALA A 217 20.97 -1.38 -19.46
CA ALA A 217 22.17 -1.67 -20.25
C ALA A 217 22.70 -3.10 -20.04
N GLU A 218 22.49 -3.68 -18.86
CA GLU A 218 22.93 -5.03 -18.49
C GLU A 218 21.93 -6.12 -18.88
N ALA A 219 20.76 -5.74 -19.39
CA ALA A 219 19.66 -6.67 -19.70
C ALA A 219 19.95 -7.49 -20.95
N LYS A 220 20.48 -8.71 -20.78
CA LYS A 220 20.78 -9.64 -21.88
C LYS A 220 19.54 -10.11 -22.64
N TRP A 221 18.36 -9.99 -22.05
CA TRP A 221 17.08 -10.36 -22.65
C TRP A 221 16.47 -9.29 -23.55
N LEU A 222 17.01 -8.06 -23.59
CA LEU A 222 16.70 -7.05 -24.57
C LEU A 222 17.65 -7.20 -25.76
N ASN A 223 17.10 -7.07 -26.97
CA ASN A 223 17.95 -6.98 -28.17
C ASN A 223 18.67 -5.62 -28.25
N ALA A 224 19.63 -5.49 -29.17
CA ALA A 224 20.46 -4.29 -29.28
C ALA A 224 19.64 -3.01 -29.55
N ALA A 225 18.62 -3.11 -30.41
CA ALA A 225 17.75 -1.97 -30.76
C ALA A 225 16.89 -1.53 -29.55
N GLN A 226 16.30 -2.47 -28.85
CA GLN A 226 15.50 -2.21 -27.64
C GLN A 226 16.34 -1.61 -26.51
N ARG A 227 17.52 -2.15 -26.28
CA ARG A 227 18.45 -1.65 -25.26
C ARG A 227 18.94 -0.25 -25.61
N GLY A 228 19.33 0.01 -26.87
CA GLY A 228 19.74 1.32 -27.35
C GLY A 228 18.64 2.36 -27.20
N TRP A 229 17.42 2.03 -27.62
CA TRP A 229 16.26 2.91 -27.46
C TRP A 229 16.00 3.25 -26.00
N LEU A 230 15.95 2.24 -25.13
CA LEU A 230 15.61 2.44 -23.72
C LEU A 230 16.67 3.28 -22.99
N THR A 231 17.96 2.95 -23.16
CA THR A 231 19.04 3.68 -22.51
C THR A 231 19.13 5.13 -22.99
N SER A 232 18.93 5.39 -24.29
CA SER A 232 18.95 6.74 -24.85
C SER A 232 17.74 7.57 -24.38
N THR A 233 16.55 6.94 -24.24
CA THR A 233 15.34 7.61 -23.77
C THR A 233 15.49 8.00 -22.30
N LEU A 234 15.91 7.07 -21.43
CA LEU A 234 16.13 7.36 -20.02
C LEU A 234 17.21 8.42 -19.80
N ALA A 235 18.32 8.37 -20.57
CA ALA A 235 19.37 9.39 -20.48
C ALA A 235 18.87 10.79 -20.90
N ARG A 236 18.02 10.87 -21.93
CA ARG A 236 17.40 12.15 -22.34
C ARG A 236 16.46 12.69 -21.24
N GLU A 237 15.66 11.83 -20.61
CA GLU A 237 14.75 12.23 -19.52
C GLU A 237 15.53 12.69 -18.28
N GLU A 238 16.64 12.04 -17.95
CA GLU A 238 17.51 12.41 -16.84
C GLU A 238 18.18 13.77 -17.10
N ALA A 239 18.72 13.97 -18.31
CA ALA A 239 19.30 15.24 -18.72
C ALA A 239 18.29 16.40 -18.70
N ALA A 240 17.05 16.16 -19.16
CA ALA A 240 15.97 17.15 -19.09
C ALA A 240 15.57 17.47 -17.64
N ALA A 241 15.52 16.47 -16.77
CA ALA A 241 15.22 16.67 -15.35
C ALA A 241 16.31 17.48 -14.61
N ALA A 242 17.57 17.32 -15.00
CA ALA A 242 18.68 18.08 -14.44
C ALA A 242 18.63 19.58 -14.79
N GLN A 243 17.98 19.93 -15.91
CA GLN A 243 17.83 21.33 -16.37
C GLN A 243 16.62 22.05 -15.74
N THR A 244 15.62 21.31 -15.30
CA THR A 244 14.48 21.90 -14.60
C THR A 244 14.87 22.16 -13.15
N GLY A 245 15.01 23.43 -12.79
CA GLY A 245 15.38 23.88 -11.45
C GLY A 245 14.52 23.19 -10.38
N THR A 246 15.18 22.63 -9.38
CA THR A 246 14.56 21.81 -8.34
C THR A 246 13.92 22.72 -7.29
N ALA A 247 12.59 22.63 -7.10
CA ALA A 247 12.01 23.01 -5.82
C ALA A 247 12.75 22.25 -4.71
N SER A 248 13.26 22.95 -3.71
CA SER A 248 14.14 22.36 -2.70
C SER A 248 13.35 21.32 -1.86
N PHE A 249 13.97 20.19 -1.54
CA PHE A 249 13.45 19.25 -0.55
C PHE A 249 13.07 19.97 0.76
N ARG A 250 13.88 20.95 1.18
CA ARG A 250 13.64 21.77 2.36
C ARG A 250 12.33 22.56 2.26
N ASP A 251 12.00 23.12 1.09
CA ASP A 251 10.78 23.89 0.91
C ASP A 251 9.54 23.01 1.02
N ALA A 252 9.60 21.78 0.51
CA ALA A 252 8.54 20.79 0.69
C ALA A 252 8.36 20.40 2.17
N MET A 253 9.45 20.20 2.91
CA MET A 253 9.43 19.89 4.34
C MET A 253 8.87 21.04 5.20
N LEU A 254 9.08 22.29 4.77
CA LEU A 254 8.59 23.48 5.48
C LEU A 254 7.18 23.90 5.04
N SER A 255 6.62 23.29 4.00
CA SER A 255 5.31 23.65 3.46
C SER A 255 4.18 23.27 4.42
N PRO A 256 3.39 24.24 4.94
CA PRO A 256 2.24 23.92 5.80
C PRO A 256 1.21 23.01 5.11
N LEU A 257 1.09 23.11 3.79
CA LEU A 257 0.16 22.30 3.00
C LEU A 257 0.58 20.83 2.97
N VAL A 258 1.90 20.54 2.94
CA VAL A 258 2.42 19.17 3.02
C VAL A 258 2.09 18.55 4.38
N TRP A 259 2.26 19.28 5.46
CA TRP A 259 1.90 18.83 6.81
C TRP A 259 0.39 18.61 6.96
N LEU A 260 -0.41 19.52 6.41
CA LEU A 260 -1.87 19.39 6.39
C LEU A 260 -2.31 18.14 5.61
N MET A 261 -1.71 17.89 4.44
CA MET A 261 -1.98 16.66 3.66
C MET A 261 -1.50 15.41 4.41
N GLY A 262 -0.37 15.48 5.08
CA GLY A 262 0.11 14.41 5.95
C GLY A 262 -0.87 14.08 7.08
N LEU A 263 -1.37 15.11 7.78
CA LEU A 263 -2.38 14.97 8.84
C LEU A 263 -3.70 14.40 8.29
N LEU A 264 -4.16 14.90 7.15
CA LEU A 264 -5.36 14.39 6.48
C LEU A 264 -5.19 12.91 6.15
N TYR A 265 -4.05 12.54 5.57
CA TYR A 265 -3.77 11.14 5.21
C TYR A 265 -3.57 10.25 6.45
N PHE A 266 -3.01 10.77 7.53
CA PHE A 266 -2.97 10.10 8.83
C PHE A 266 -4.39 9.78 9.33
N CYS A 267 -5.30 10.76 9.28
CA CYS A 267 -6.68 10.57 9.71
C CYS A 267 -7.44 9.56 8.83
N ILE A 268 -7.18 9.51 7.51
CA ILE A 268 -7.68 8.44 6.63
C ILE A 268 -7.10 7.09 7.09
N GLY A 269 -5.79 7.05 7.38
CA GLY A 269 -5.08 5.88 7.88
C GLY A 269 -5.67 5.32 9.18
N ILE A 270 -6.15 6.17 10.08
CA ILE A 270 -6.82 5.74 11.32
C ILE A 270 -7.99 4.79 11.00
N GLY A 271 -8.86 5.16 10.07
CA GLY A 271 -9.95 4.29 9.63
C GLY A 271 -9.47 3.04 8.90
N PHE A 272 -8.55 3.20 7.95
CA PHE A 272 -8.06 2.11 7.11
C PHE A 272 -7.34 1.01 7.91
N PHE A 273 -6.33 1.38 8.72
CA PHE A 273 -5.55 0.41 9.50
C PHE A 273 -6.36 -0.20 10.64
N GLY A 274 -7.30 0.56 11.24
CA GLY A 274 -8.19 0.04 12.26
C GLY A 274 -9.09 -1.07 11.71
N ILE A 275 -9.79 -0.81 10.60
CA ILE A 275 -10.62 -1.84 9.96
C ILE A 275 -9.76 -3.01 9.51
N SER A 276 -8.70 -2.79 8.75
CA SER A 276 -7.92 -3.88 8.14
C SER A 276 -7.33 -4.84 9.17
N THR A 277 -6.93 -4.33 10.34
CA THR A 277 -6.34 -5.15 11.41
C THR A 277 -7.38 -5.88 12.26
N TRP A 278 -8.51 -5.22 12.57
CA TRP A 278 -9.46 -5.74 13.54
C TRP A 278 -10.69 -6.40 12.91
N LEU A 279 -10.91 -6.26 11.61
CA LEU A 279 -12.09 -6.79 10.91
C LEU A 279 -12.37 -8.27 11.20
N PRO A 280 -11.37 -9.20 11.19
CA PRO A 280 -11.64 -10.60 11.49
C PRO A 280 -12.22 -10.81 12.91
N GLN A 281 -11.70 -10.07 13.90
CA GLN A 281 -12.16 -10.15 15.28
C GLN A 281 -13.55 -9.51 15.47
N VAL A 282 -13.83 -8.40 14.77
CA VAL A 282 -15.15 -7.78 14.74
C VAL A 282 -16.18 -8.75 14.18
N ILE A 283 -15.89 -9.39 13.05
CA ILE A 283 -16.80 -10.40 12.45
C ILE A 283 -16.98 -11.59 13.40
N LYS A 284 -15.89 -12.09 14.01
CA LYS A 284 -15.95 -13.19 14.98
C LYS A 284 -16.87 -12.88 16.16
N GLN A 285 -16.82 -11.65 16.69
CA GLN A 285 -17.68 -11.25 17.81
C GLN A 285 -19.16 -11.13 17.41
N MET A 286 -19.43 -10.67 16.19
CA MET A 286 -20.79 -10.43 15.70
C MET A 286 -21.48 -11.67 15.16
N SER A 287 -20.74 -12.75 14.91
CA SER A 287 -21.25 -13.93 14.19
C SER A 287 -20.77 -15.23 14.81
N ARG A 288 -21.46 -16.34 14.43
CA ARG A 288 -21.04 -17.71 14.76
C ARG A 288 -20.32 -18.39 13.58
N LEU A 289 -19.76 -17.60 12.68
CA LEU A 289 -19.07 -18.09 11.50
C LEU A 289 -17.81 -18.87 11.87
N SER A 290 -17.49 -19.88 11.08
CA SER A 290 -16.24 -20.60 11.13
C SER A 290 -15.06 -19.69 10.75
N ILE A 291 -13.84 -20.08 11.07
CA ILE A 291 -12.64 -19.30 10.74
C ILE A 291 -12.55 -19.03 9.22
N VAL A 292 -12.86 -20.03 8.38
CA VAL A 292 -12.82 -19.89 6.91
C VAL A 292 -13.89 -18.92 6.43
N GLU A 293 -15.11 -19.01 6.97
CA GLU A 293 -16.19 -18.07 6.61
C GLU A 293 -15.84 -16.65 7.02
N ILE A 294 -15.20 -16.43 8.19
CA ILE A 294 -14.72 -15.11 8.62
C ILE A 294 -13.73 -14.57 7.58
N GLY A 295 -12.81 -15.40 7.08
CA GLY A 295 -11.85 -14.99 6.04
C GLY A 295 -12.55 -14.55 4.75
N VAL A 296 -13.51 -15.32 4.27
CA VAL A 296 -14.27 -15.02 3.05
C VAL A 296 -15.10 -13.74 3.23
N VAL A 297 -15.84 -13.63 4.34
CA VAL A 297 -16.67 -12.45 4.64
C VAL A 297 -15.80 -11.20 4.79
N SER A 298 -14.59 -11.32 5.36
CA SER A 298 -13.64 -10.19 5.47
C SER A 298 -13.20 -9.61 4.13
N ALA A 299 -13.31 -10.33 3.03
CA ALA A 299 -12.99 -9.82 1.70
C ALA A 299 -14.05 -8.84 1.17
N ILE A 300 -15.32 -9.00 1.56
CA ILE A 300 -16.45 -8.23 1.00
C ILE A 300 -16.27 -6.71 1.14
N PRO A 301 -15.94 -6.15 2.33
CA PRO A 301 -15.71 -4.72 2.47
C PRO A 301 -14.62 -4.18 1.53
N PHE A 302 -13.55 -4.96 1.31
CA PHE A 302 -12.45 -4.53 0.43
C PHE A 302 -12.79 -4.65 -1.05
N VAL A 303 -13.62 -5.61 -1.46
CA VAL A 303 -14.19 -5.66 -2.82
C VAL A 303 -15.03 -4.42 -3.10
N LEU A 304 -15.93 -4.06 -2.18
CA LEU A 304 -16.74 -2.85 -2.30
C LEU A 304 -15.88 -1.59 -2.26
N GLY A 305 -14.84 -1.58 -1.43
CA GLY A 305 -13.83 -0.51 -1.40
C GLY A 305 -13.11 -0.35 -2.75
N ALA A 306 -12.71 -1.43 -3.39
CA ALA A 306 -12.08 -1.41 -4.71
C ALA A 306 -13.01 -0.87 -5.80
N ILE A 307 -14.26 -1.30 -5.81
CA ILE A 307 -15.28 -0.81 -6.75
C ILE A 307 -15.51 0.69 -6.53
N SER A 308 -15.66 1.12 -5.27
CA SER A 308 -15.82 2.53 -4.90
C SER A 308 -14.62 3.36 -5.32
N MET A 309 -13.39 2.87 -5.11
CA MET A 309 -12.15 3.54 -5.49
C MET A 309 -12.09 3.83 -6.98
N LEU A 310 -12.42 2.84 -7.82
CA LEU A 310 -12.45 3.00 -9.28
C LEU A 310 -13.57 3.92 -9.74
N GLY A 311 -14.74 3.79 -9.14
CA GLY A 311 -15.92 4.63 -9.45
C GLY A 311 -15.68 6.10 -9.09
N ASN A 312 -15.20 6.35 -7.86
CA ASN A 312 -14.93 7.69 -7.35
C ASN A 312 -13.82 8.39 -8.14
N ALA A 313 -12.73 7.68 -8.47
CA ALA A 313 -11.66 8.20 -9.32
C ALA A 313 -12.19 8.66 -10.68
N ARG A 314 -12.93 7.76 -11.39
CA ARG A 314 -13.49 8.08 -12.72
C ARG A 314 -14.48 9.25 -12.67
N HIS A 315 -15.32 9.31 -11.64
CA HIS A 315 -16.29 10.40 -11.50
C HIS A 315 -15.61 11.73 -11.18
N SER A 316 -14.63 11.73 -10.26
CA SER A 316 -13.79 12.88 -9.92
C SER A 316 -13.02 13.40 -11.15
N ASP A 317 -12.45 12.50 -11.98
CA ASP A 317 -11.76 12.86 -13.22
C ASP A 317 -12.68 13.50 -14.24
N ARG A 318 -13.88 12.92 -14.45
CA ARG A 318 -14.87 13.48 -15.39
C ARG A 318 -15.40 14.84 -14.97
N ARG A 319 -15.54 15.09 -13.66
CA ARG A 319 -16.03 16.35 -13.11
C ARG A 319 -14.92 17.36 -12.88
N MET A 320 -13.67 16.95 -13.02
CA MET A 320 -12.47 17.75 -12.71
C MET A 320 -12.55 18.37 -11.33
N GLU A 321 -13.07 17.61 -10.35
CA GLU A 321 -13.33 18.06 -8.99
C GLU A 321 -12.79 17.03 -8.00
N ARG A 322 -11.97 17.44 -7.03
CA ARG A 322 -11.28 16.57 -6.08
C ARG A 322 -11.80 16.71 -4.65
N ARG A 323 -12.11 17.94 -4.25
CA ARG A 323 -12.46 18.28 -2.86
C ARG A 323 -13.68 17.51 -2.37
N TRP A 324 -14.79 17.63 -3.10
CA TRP A 324 -16.05 17.02 -2.70
C TRP A 324 -16.09 15.50 -2.91
N HIS A 325 -15.34 14.98 -3.88
CA HIS A 325 -15.17 13.54 -4.05
C HIS A 325 -14.36 12.92 -2.92
N LEU A 326 -13.32 13.62 -2.43
CA LEU A 326 -12.54 13.18 -1.28
C LEU A 326 -13.38 13.30 0.01
N ALA A 327 -13.94 14.49 0.27
CA ALA A 327 -14.71 14.74 1.49
C ALA A 327 -15.98 13.88 1.57
N GLY A 328 -16.73 13.76 0.47
CA GLY A 328 -17.93 12.94 0.41
C GLY A 328 -17.67 11.47 0.68
N ALA A 329 -16.60 10.92 0.09
CA ALA A 329 -16.20 9.54 0.36
C ALA A 329 -15.83 9.36 1.84
N LEU A 330 -15.10 10.31 2.45
CA LEU A 330 -14.74 10.26 3.87
C LEU A 330 -15.96 10.42 4.80
N ILE A 331 -16.93 11.28 4.45
CA ILE A 331 -18.19 11.40 5.21
C ILE A 331 -18.94 10.06 5.20
N VAL A 332 -19.06 9.42 4.02
CA VAL A 332 -19.66 8.06 3.90
C VAL A 332 -18.88 7.06 4.75
N GLY A 333 -17.54 7.13 4.74
CA GLY A 333 -16.68 6.28 5.55
C GLY A 333 -16.91 6.45 7.05
N ALA A 334 -16.95 7.70 7.52
CA ALA A 334 -17.19 8.02 8.93
C ALA A 334 -18.61 7.62 9.37
N ALA A 335 -19.64 7.89 8.54
CA ALA A 335 -21.02 7.51 8.80
C ALA A 335 -21.18 5.98 8.87
N GLY A 336 -20.50 5.23 7.99
CA GLY A 336 -20.48 3.77 8.01
C GLY A 336 -19.88 3.23 9.32
N LEU A 337 -18.74 3.77 9.77
CA LEU A 337 -18.13 3.37 11.06
C LEU A 337 -19.04 3.68 12.24
N ALA A 338 -19.60 4.90 12.31
CA ALA A 338 -20.51 5.29 13.37
C ALA A 338 -21.79 4.45 13.34
N GLY A 339 -22.36 4.20 12.15
CA GLY A 339 -23.52 3.34 11.93
C GLY A 339 -23.28 1.90 12.42
N SER A 340 -22.10 1.35 12.17
CA SER A 340 -21.73 0.02 12.67
C SER A 340 -21.71 -0.03 14.20
N GLY A 341 -21.18 1.02 14.85
CA GLY A 341 -21.22 1.13 16.32
C GLY A 341 -22.64 1.23 16.89
N LEU A 342 -23.52 2.01 16.22
CA LEU A 342 -24.93 2.16 16.62
C LEU A 342 -25.75 0.88 16.42
N THR A 343 -25.37 0.04 15.48
CA THR A 343 -26.10 -1.19 15.11
C THR A 343 -25.44 -2.45 15.64
N SER A 344 -24.60 -2.36 16.68
CA SER A 344 -23.88 -3.49 17.28
C SER A 344 -24.79 -4.64 17.72
N GLY A 345 -26.05 -4.36 18.08
CA GLY A 345 -27.08 -5.38 18.40
C GLY A 345 -27.63 -6.16 17.19
N SER A 346 -27.29 -5.74 15.95
CA SER A 346 -27.72 -6.41 14.71
C SER A 346 -26.49 -6.71 13.83
N PRO A 347 -26.00 -7.98 13.84
CA PRO A 347 -24.79 -8.36 13.09
C PRO A 347 -24.82 -7.97 11.61
N LEU A 348 -25.94 -8.21 10.95
CA LEU A 348 -26.08 -7.92 9.51
C LEU A 348 -26.01 -6.42 9.20
N LEU A 349 -26.71 -5.58 9.99
CA LEU A 349 -26.70 -4.14 9.81
C LEU A 349 -25.32 -3.56 10.12
N SER A 350 -24.70 -4.02 11.21
CA SER A 350 -23.36 -3.59 11.60
C SER A 350 -22.33 -3.94 10.52
N PHE A 351 -22.40 -5.15 9.97
CA PHE A 351 -21.53 -5.56 8.87
C PHE A 351 -21.79 -4.76 7.58
N ALA A 352 -23.05 -4.49 7.24
CA ALA A 352 -23.39 -3.63 6.09
C ALA A 352 -22.81 -2.22 6.26
N CYS A 353 -22.86 -1.67 7.47
CA CYS A 353 -22.26 -0.39 7.80
C CYS A 353 -20.71 -0.43 7.67
N ILE A 354 -20.05 -1.55 8.05
CA ILE A 354 -18.59 -1.74 7.81
C ILE A 354 -18.30 -1.76 6.31
N CYS A 355 -19.12 -2.40 5.50
CA CYS A 355 -18.97 -2.39 4.05
C CYS A 355 -19.07 -0.97 3.46
N ILE A 356 -20.02 -0.16 3.94
CA ILE A 356 -20.15 1.26 3.57
C ILE A 356 -18.91 2.04 4.03
N ALA A 357 -18.44 1.79 5.24
CA ALA A 357 -17.24 2.42 5.79
C ALA A 357 -16.00 2.14 4.91
N ALA A 358 -15.78 0.88 4.57
CA ALA A 358 -14.68 0.48 3.70
C ALA A 358 -14.79 1.09 2.29
N ALA A 359 -16.00 1.13 1.72
CA ALA A 359 -16.26 1.77 0.44
C ALA A 359 -15.90 3.27 0.47
N GLY A 360 -16.25 3.97 1.54
CA GLY A 360 -15.91 5.38 1.72
C GLY A 360 -14.39 5.59 1.90
N ILE A 361 -13.77 4.89 2.86
CA ILE A 361 -12.36 5.07 3.21
C ILE A 361 -11.45 4.65 2.04
N VAL A 362 -11.62 3.47 1.47
CA VAL A 362 -10.81 3.00 0.34
C VAL A 362 -11.09 3.82 -0.91
N GLY A 363 -12.37 4.20 -1.12
CA GLY A 363 -12.78 5.07 -2.22
C GLY A 363 -12.15 6.47 -2.21
N SER A 364 -11.74 6.97 -1.05
CA SER A 364 -11.08 8.27 -0.90
C SER A 364 -9.62 8.25 -1.35
N LEU A 365 -8.93 7.09 -1.27
CA LEU A 365 -7.48 6.98 -1.47
C LEU A 365 -7.03 7.39 -2.87
N SER A 366 -7.78 7.01 -3.91
CA SER A 366 -7.44 7.35 -5.29
C SER A 366 -7.52 8.86 -5.56
N VAL A 367 -8.54 9.52 -5.01
CA VAL A 367 -8.72 10.96 -5.15
C VAL A 367 -7.67 11.72 -4.33
N PHE A 368 -7.36 11.25 -3.11
CA PHE A 368 -6.34 11.87 -2.27
C PHE A 368 -4.99 11.99 -3.00
N TRP A 369 -4.50 10.91 -3.59
CA TRP A 369 -3.19 10.90 -4.24
C TRP A 369 -3.11 11.69 -5.54
N THR A 370 -4.22 12.22 -6.05
CA THR A 370 -4.20 13.16 -7.18
C THR A 370 -3.97 14.61 -6.75
N ILE A 371 -4.07 14.92 -5.45
CA ILE A 371 -3.97 16.29 -4.93
C ILE A 371 -2.50 16.74 -4.72
N PRO A 372 -1.61 15.99 -4.02
CA PRO A 372 -0.25 16.43 -3.77
C PRO A 372 0.54 16.83 -5.03
N PRO A 373 0.43 16.12 -6.18
CA PRO A 373 1.13 16.52 -7.40
C PRO A 373 0.68 17.85 -7.99
N THR A 374 -0.45 18.42 -7.58
CA THR A 374 -0.95 19.72 -8.08
C THR A 374 -0.16 20.92 -7.53
N PHE A 375 0.49 20.75 -6.38
CA PHE A 375 1.27 21.82 -5.73
C PHE A 375 2.72 21.41 -5.42
N LEU A 376 3.09 20.15 -5.61
CA LEU A 376 4.44 19.66 -5.47
C LEU A 376 5.07 19.41 -6.85
N ALA A 377 6.23 20.01 -7.11
CA ALA A 377 6.95 19.86 -8.36
C ALA A 377 8.43 19.50 -8.13
N GLY A 378 9.08 18.94 -9.12
CA GLY A 378 10.50 18.64 -9.12
C GLY A 378 10.95 17.70 -8.00
N ALA A 379 12.15 17.92 -7.45
CA ALA A 379 12.71 17.12 -6.36
C ALA A 379 11.91 17.28 -5.04
N GLY A 380 11.27 18.44 -4.82
CA GLY A 380 10.39 18.68 -3.69
C GLY A 380 9.15 17.77 -3.69
N ALA A 381 8.67 17.36 -4.87
CA ALA A 381 7.51 16.47 -4.97
C ALA A 381 7.79 15.09 -4.34
N ALA A 382 8.94 14.49 -4.64
CA ALA A 382 9.30 13.20 -4.05
C ALA A 382 9.42 13.28 -2.53
N GLY A 383 10.08 14.33 -2.00
CA GLY A 383 10.22 14.55 -0.56
C GLY A 383 8.90 14.85 0.14
N GLY A 384 8.06 15.70 -0.46
CA GLY A 384 6.74 16.03 0.09
C GLY A 384 5.80 14.81 0.14
N MET A 385 5.75 14.02 -0.94
CA MET A 385 4.97 12.78 -0.97
C MET A 385 5.49 11.74 0.03
N ALA A 386 6.82 11.62 0.19
CA ALA A 386 7.41 10.74 1.18
C ALA A 386 7.03 11.17 2.61
N LEU A 387 7.10 12.47 2.92
CA LEU A 387 6.69 13.00 4.23
C LEU A 387 5.21 12.74 4.51
N ILE A 388 4.32 12.99 3.55
CA ILE A 388 2.88 12.70 3.66
C ILE A 388 2.67 11.21 3.97
N ASN A 389 3.36 10.33 3.25
CA ASN A 389 3.26 8.89 3.47
C ASN A 389 3.80 8.46 4.84
N SER A 390 4.92 9.02 5.28
CA SER A 390 5.52 8.71 6.59
C SER A 390 4.63 9.15 7.75
N ILE A 391 4.00 10.34 7.66
CA ILE A 391 3.04 10.81 8.65
C ILE A 391 1.84 9.86 8.72
N SER A 392 1.30 9.45 7.58
CA SER A 392 0.21 8.46 7.53
C SER A 392 0.64 7.09 8.07
N GLY A 393 1.90 6.70 7.88
CA GLY A 393 2.44 5.46 8.45
C GLY A 393 2.29 5.37 9.97
N LEU A 394 2.35 6.51 10.68
CA LEU A 394 2.07 6.57 12.12
C LEU A 394 0.66 6.10 12.48
N ALA A 395 -0.32 6.28 11.59
CA ALA A 395 -1.66 5.73 11.80
C ALA A 395 -1.65 4.20 11.86
N GLY A 396 -0.70 3.55 11.18
CA GLY A 396 -0.50 2.11 11.28
C GLY A 396 -0.14 1.64 12.69
N PHE A 397 0.55 2.47 13.48
CA PHE A 397 0.78 2.22 14.90
C PHE A 397 -0.41 2.63 15.77
N PHE A 398 -0.83 3.88 15.65
CA PHE A 398 -1.83 4.43 16.58
C PHE A 398 -3.20 3.79 16.41
N SER A 399 -3.63 3.44 15.20
CA SER A 399 -4.98 2.96 14.95
C SER A 399 -5.25 1.57 15.55
N PRO A 400 -4.44 0.52 15.31
CA PRO A 400 -4.67 -0.77 15.96
C PRO A 400 -4.58 -0.69 17.48
N TRP A 401 -3.66 0.10 18.02
CA TRP A 401 -3.53 0.30 19.45
C TRP A 401 -4.74 1.04 20.04
N LEU A 402 -5.21 2.11 19.40
CA LEU A 402 -6.41 2.85 19.82
C LEU A 402 -7.64 1.93 19.89
N VAL A 403 -7.84 1.08 18.88
CA VAL A 403 -8.92 0.08 18.88
C VAL A 403 -8.75 -0.89 20.05
N GLY A 404 -7.52 -1.35 20.31
CA GLY A 404 -7.20 -2.22 21.45
C GLY A 404 -7.55 -1.58 22.79
N VAL A 405 -7.13 -0.34 23.03
CA VAL A 405 -7.44 0.44 24.23
C VAL A 405 -8.95 0.68 24.37
N ALA A 406 -9.63 1.05 23.29
CA ALA A 406 -11.08 1.26 23.31
C ALA A 406 -11.83 -0.05 23.65
N ARG A 407 -11.35 -1.18 23.11
CA ARG A 407 -11.94 -2.50 23.34
C ARG A 407 -11.74 -3.00 24.77
N THR A 408 -10.71 -2.58 25.50
CA THR A 408 -10.57 -2.89 26.94
C THR A 408 -11.57 -2.13 27.80
N ARG A 409 -12.09 -1.00 27.30
CA ARG A 409 -13.03 -0.12 28.02
C ARG A 409 -14.50 -0.37 27.66
N SER A 410 -14.76 -1.19 26.64
CA SER A 410 -16.11 -1.51 26.17
C SER A 410 -16.28 -3.02 25.98
N PRO A 411 -17.46 -3.58 26.28
CA PRO A 411 -17.72 -5.02 26.10
C PRO A 411 -17.75 -5.44 24.64
N ASP A 412 -17.87 -4.48 23.71
CA ASP A 412 -17.91 -4.68 22.26
C ASP A 412 -17.01 -3.70 21.51
N PHE A 413 -17.05 -3.72 20.18
CA PHE A 413 -16.26 -2.81 19.35
C PHE A 413 -16.90 -1.43 19.13
N SER A 414 -18.07 -1.12 19.70
CA SER A 414 -18.77 0.14 19.41
C SER A 414 -17.92 1.37 19.71
N LEU A 415 -17.28 1.43 20.90
CA LEU A 415 -16.40 2.55 21.25
C LEU A 415 -15.23 2.69 20.27
N ALA A 416 -14.61 1.58 19.89
CA ALA A 416 -13.53 1.58 18.92
C ALA A 416 -13.99 2.11 17.56
N LEU A 417 -15.15 1.67 17.07
CA LEU A 417 -15.74 2.14 15.82
C LEU A 417 -16.06 3.63 15.85
N TYR A 418 -16.52 4.17 16.98
CA TYR A 418 -16.71 5.62 17.15
C TYR A 418 -15.39 6.40 17.15
N CYS A 419 -14.35 5.87 17.78
CA CYS A 419 -13.01 6.49 17.73
C CYS A 419 -12.47 6.54 16.28
N LEU A 420 -12.63 5.44 15.52
CA LEU A 420 -12.24 5.41 14.11
C LEU A 420 -13.09 6.37 13.27
N ALA A 421 -14.41 6.41 13.51
CA ALA A 421 -15.33 7.33 12.85
C ALA A 421 -14.95 8.78 13.07
N ALA A 422 -14.59 9.16 14.31
CA ALA A 422 -14.12 10.49 14.64
C ALA A 422 -12.84 10.85 13.86
N GLY A 423 -11.88 9.94 13.78
CA GLY A 423 -10.65 10.14 12.99
C GLY A 423 -10.96 10.39 11.51
N VAL A 424 -11.83 9.57 10.90
CA VAL A 424 -12.23 9.73 9.48
C VAL A 424 -13.07 10.99 9.27
N ALA A 425 -13.91 11.38 10.23
CA ALA A 425 -14.67 12.64 10.19
C ALA A 425 -13.74 13.86 10.22
N VAL A 426 -12.69 13.83 11.05
CA VAL A 426 -11.64 14.87 11.03
C VAL A 426 -10.96 14.92 9.65
N ALA A 427 -10.66 13.78 9.02
CA ALA A 427 -10.14 13.78 7.66
C ALA A 427 -11.09 14.44 6.66
N ALA A 428 -12.40 14.20 6.76
CA ALA A 428 -13.41 14.86 5.92
C ALA A 428 -13.43 16.37 6.12
N LEU A 429 -13.38 16.84 7.37
CA LEU A 429 -13.31 18.28 7.69
C LEU A 429 -12.03 18.92 7.14
N LEU A 430 -10.88 18.26 7.31
CA LEU A 430 -9.61 18.73 6.75
C LEU A 430 -9.66 18.78 5.21
N ALA A 431 -10.30 17.80 4.56
CA ALA A 431 -10.47 17.79 3.11
C ALA A 431 -11.33 18.96 2.61
N ILE A 432 -12.35 19.35 3.36
CA ILE A 432 -13.20 20.53 3.04
C ILE A 432 -12.44 21.83 3.26
N ALA A 433 -11.75 21.95 4.39
CA ALA A 433 -11.09 23.18 4.84
C ALA A 433 -9.74 23.44 4.15
N ALA A 434 -9.10 22.43 3.58
CA ALA A 434 -7.76 22.56 3.04
C ALA A 434 -7.69 23.56 1.87
N PRO A 435 -6.72 24.49 1.87
CA PRO A 435 -6.59 25.56 0.87
C PRO A 435 -5.84 25.07 -0.38
N TYR A 436 -6.20 23.90 -0.93
CA TYR A 436 -5.66 23.45 -2.21
C TYR A 436 -6.62 23.78 -3.34
N ASP A 437 -6.08 24.11 -4.52
CA ASP A 437 -6.92 24.27 -5.70
C ASP A 437 -7.45 22.90 -6.13
N ALA A 438 -8.75 22.71 -5.93
CA ALA A 438 -9.43 21.47 -6.23
C ALA A 438 -9.72 21.31 -7.74
N ARG A 439 -9.39 22.31 -8.54
CA ARG A 439 -9.58 22.30 -9.99
C ARG A 439 -8.24 22.02 -10.67
N HIS A 440 -8.24 21.16 -11.65
CA HIS A 440 -7.07 20.96 -12.51
C HIS A 440 -6.74 22.30 -13.21
N PRO A 441 -5.47 22.73 -13.27
CA PRO A 441 -5.14 23.85 -14.13
C PRO A 441 -5.57 23.47 -15.54
N ARG A 442 -6.51 24.22 -16.12
CA ARG A 442 -6.77 24.16 -17.55
C ARG A 442 -5.42 24.40 -18.22
N HIS A 443 -4.99 23.49 -19.09
CA HIS A 443 -3.88 23.79 -19.98
C HIS A 443 -4.16 25.18 -20.55
N ALA A 444 -3.34 26.15 -20.22
CA ALA A 444 -3.35 27.43 -20.90
C ALA A 444 -3.06 27.07 -22.36
N GLU A 445 -4.07 27.19 -23.20
CA GLU A 445 -3.87 27.09 -24.63
C GLU A 445 -2.85 28.17 -24.97
N PRO A 446 -1.76 27.83 -25.66
CA PRO A 446 -0.85 28.83 -26.16
C PRO A 446 -1.63 29.67 -27.20
N HIS A 447 -1.80 30.94 -26.95
CA HIS A 447 -2.25 31.94 -27.90
C HIS A 447 -1.23 32.11 -29.02
#